data_8aa35870a6325559d3c5cb451b1c24f6
#
_entry.id   8aa35870a6325559d3c5cb451b1c24f6
#
_cell.length_a   1.000
_cell.length_b   1.000
_cell.length_c   1.000
_cell.angle_alpha   90.00
_cell.angle_beta   90.00
_cell.angle_gamma   90.00
#
_symmetry.space_group_name_H-M   'P 1'
#
loop_
_entity.id
_entity.type
_entity.pdbx_description
1 polymer ?
#
loop_
_entity_poly.entity_id
_entity_poly.type
_entity_poly.pdbx_seq_one_letter_code
_entity_poly.pdbx_strand_id
1 'polypeptide(L)'
;MTDRLKDKVAIVTGAGQGIGEAIARAFVAEGAKVVIAERNPETGQQVADEIGAVFSPCDVTVPADVHRAVRDTVGEFGRVDVLVNNAGANVFHRPLDMPRSEWARCMALDLEAAWSMAEAVLPGMRQQGSGVILNIASTHGFKIIPHTFPYPVAKHGLIGLTRALGIEYAAEGIRVNAIAPGYIETEIARTYWAGFPDPEAERQRAMAIHPPGRIGRPEEIAMTAVFLASDEAPFINAETIVIDGGRSALYHD
;
A
#
# COMPACT_ATOMS: atom_id res chain seq x y z
N MET A 1 -23.75 -4.86 3.47
CA MET A 1 -22.80 -3.76 3.16
C MET A 1 -23.02 -2.69 4.22
N THR A 2 -21.97 -2.24 4.85
CA THR A 2 -22.06 -1.24 5.93
C THR A 2 -21.94 0.19 5.39
N ASP A 3 -21.65 0.35 4.09
CA ASP A 3 -21.55 1.63 3.37
C ASP A 3 -20.57 2.65 4.01
N ARG A 4 -19.48 2.14 4.64
CA ARG A 4 -18.50 2.96 5.37
C ARG A 4 -17.73 3.92 4.46
N LEU A 5 -17.62 3.60 3.16
CA LEU A 5 -16.96 4.40 2.14
C LEU A 5 -17.94 4.87 1.05
N LYS A 6 -19.23 4.91 1.38
CA LYS A 6 -20.26 5.31 0.44
C LYS A 6 -19.93 6.64 -0.24
N ASP A 7 -20.04 6.64 -1.56
CA ASP A 7 -19.79 7.79 -2.44
C ASP A 7 -18.35 8.34 -2.44
N LYS A 8 -17.40 7.75 -1.70
CA LYS A 8 -16.00 8.12 -1.76
C LYS A 8 -15.37 7.59 -3.05
N VAL A 9 -14.49 8.38 -3.64
CA VAL A 9 -13.69 8.02 -4.82
C VAL A 9 -12.28 7.67 -4.37
N ALA A 10 -11.84 6.45 -4.67
CA ALA A 10 -10.54 5.93 -4.24
C ALA A 10 -9.66 5.52 -5.41
N ILE A 11 -8.38 5.88 -5.36
CA ILE A 11 -7.34 5.32 -6.24
C ILE A 11 -6.52 4.32 -5.41
N VAL A 12 -6.38 3.09 -5.91
CA VAL A 12 -5.53 2.06 -5.29
C VAL A 12 -4.44 1.67 -6.27
N THR A 13 -3.17 1.90 -5.92
CA THR A 13 -2.03 1.56 -6.77
C THR A 13 -1.59 0.12 -6.56
N GLY A 14 -1.15 -0.56 -7.64
CA GLY A 14 -0.74 -1.97 -7.56
C GLY A 14 -1.87 -2.90 -7.14
N ALA A 15 -3.10 -2.64 -7.60
CA ALA A 15 -4.30 -3.35 -7.18
C ALA A 15 -4.69 -4.52 -8.10
N GLY A 16 -3.82 -4.93 -9.01
CA GLY A 16 -4.03 -6.12 -9.85
C GLY A 16 -3.85 -7.45 -9.12
N GLN A 17 -3.36 -7.43 -7.86
CA GLN A 17 -3.17 -8.64 -7.04
C GLN A 17 -2.94 -8.31 -5.57
N GLY A 18 -3.04 -9.31 -4.69
CA GLY A 18 -2.56 -9.32 -3.32
C GLY A 18 -3.24 -8.29 -2.41
N ILE A 19 -2.45 -7.51 -1.66
CA ILE A 19 -2.97 -6.53 -0.69
C ILE A 19 -3.77 -5.44 -1.41
N GLY A 20 -3.27 -4.91 -2.53
CA GLY A 20 -3.94 -3.86 -3.29
C GLY A 20 -5.28 -4.32 -3.85
N GLU A 21 -5.35 -5.53 -4.40
CA GLU A 21 -6.58 -6.15 -4.84
C GLU A 21 -7.59 -6.31 -3.69
N ALA A 22 -7.14 -6.84 -2.54
CA ALA A 22 -8.00 -7.02 -1.38
C ALA A 22 -8.55 -5.68 -0.86
N ILE A 23 -7.74 -4.61 -0.87
CA ILE A 23 -8.19 -3.27 -0.51
C ILE A 23 -9.24 -2.75 -1.52
N ALA A 24 -8.99 -2.89 -2.83
CA ALA A 24 -9.91 -2.47 -3.86
C ALA A 24 -11.28 -3.18 -3.73
N ARG A 25 -11.26 -4.50 -3.54
CA ARG A 25 -12.47 -5.31 -3.28
C ARG A 25 -13.23 -4.86 -2.05
N ALA A 26 -12.52 -4.63 -0.93
CA ALA A 26 -13.14 -4.18 0.31
C ALA A 26 -13.72 -2.77 0.17
N PHE A 27 -13.06 -1.87 -0.54
CA PHE A 27 -13.54 -0.51 -0.77
C PHE A 27 -14.82 -0.49 -1.61
N VAL A 28 -14.87 -1.27 -2.69
CA VAL A 28 -16.11 -1.42 -3.49
C VAL A 28 -17.24 -2.02 -2.65
N ALA A 29 -16.95 -3.05 -1.85
CA ALA A 29 -17.95 -3.67 -0.96
C ALA A 29 -18.51 -2.71 0.10
N GLU A 30 -17.75 -1.66 0.46
CA GLU A 30 -18.15 -0.59 1.37
C GLU A 30 -18.68 0.68 0.66
N GLY A 31 -18.99 0.56 -0.64
CA GLY A 31 -19.70 1.60 -1.41
C GLY A 31 -18.81 2.65 -2.07
N ALA A 32 -17.49 2.48 -2.10
CA ALA A 32 -16.59 3.38 -2.80
C ALA A 32 -16.61 3.15 -4.32
N LYS A 33 -16.38 4.22 -5.08
CA LYS A 33 -15.97 4.16 -6.49
C LYS A 33 -14.45 3.99 -6.53
N VAL A 34 -13.95 2.91 -7.14
CA VAL A 34 -12.54 2.56 -7.10
C VAL A 34 -11.91 2.64 -8.48
N VAL A 35 -10.74 3.26 -8.55
CA VAL A 35 -9.83 3.21 -9.71
C VAL A 35 -8.64 2.33 -9.34
N ILE A 36 -8.43 1.29 -10.13
CA ILE A 36 -7.27 0.38 -10.05
C ILE A 36 -6.16 0.95 -10.92
N ALA A 37 -5.16 1.56 -10.29
CA ALA A 37 -3.95 2.04 -10.97
C ALA A 37 -2.91 0.91 -10.96
N GLU A 38 -2.82 0.17 -12.07
CA GLU A 38 -1.98 -1.03 -12.18
C GLU A 38 -1.17 -1.01 -13.48
N ARG A 39 0.08 -1.45 -13.40
CA ARG A 39 0.99 -1.52 -14.55
C ARG A 39 0.70 -2.72 -15.46
N ASN A 40 0.32 -3.85 -14.86
CA ASN A 40 -0.05 -5.04 -15.63
C ASN A 40 -1.51 -4.92 -16.11
N PRO A 41 -1.75 -4.77 -17.43
CA PRO A 41 -3.10 -4.56 -17.93
C PRO A 41 -3.98 -5.80 -17.79
N GLU A 42 -3.42 -7.01 -17.79
CA GLU A 42 -4.20 -8.24 -17.68
C GLU A 42 -4.81 -8.36 -16.27
N THR A 43 -3.96 -8.28 -15.23
CA THR A 43 -4.44 -8.41 -13.85
C THR A 43 -5.24 -7.19 -13.41
N GLY A 44 -4.86 -5.97 -13.82
CA GLY A 44 -5.58 -4.77 -13.49
C GLY A 44 -6.98 -4.72 -14.08
N GLN A 45 -7.14 -5.08 -15.36
CA GLN A 45 -8.44 -5.13 -16.02
C GLN A 45 -9.30 -6.26 -15.46
N GLN A 46 -8.73 -7.45 -15.24
CA GLN A 46 -9.46 -8.57 -14.66
C GLN A 46 -10.08 -8.20 -13.30
N VAL A 47 -9.30 -7.65 -12.38
CA VAL A 47 -9.81 -7.26 -11.05
C VAL A 47 -10.87 -6.16 -11.19
N ALA A 48 -10.65 -5.17 -12.06
CA ALA A 48 -11.61 -4.10 -12.29
C ALA A 48 -12.97 -4.64 -12.76
N ASP A 49 -12.96 -5.55 -13.75
CA ASP A 49 -14.18 -6.16 -14.28
C ASP A 49 -14.92 -6.99 -13.23
N GLU A 50 -14.19 -7.76 -12.41
CA GLU A 50 -14.75 -8.61 -11.36
C GLU A 50 -15.47 -7.82 -10.26
N ILE A 51 -14.98 -6.62 -9.92
CA ILE A 51 -15.52 -5.84 -8.80
C ILE A 51 -16.32 -4.60 -9.24
N GLY A 52 -16.43 -4.34 -10.54
CA GLY A 52 -17.10 -3.14 -11.06
C GLY A 52 -16.32 -1.84 -10.79
N ALA A 53 -14.97 -1.92 -10.77
CA ALA A 53 -14.08 -0.78 -10.66
C ALA A 53 -13.61 -0.28 -12.03
N VAL A 54 -12.92 0.86 -12.07
CA VAL A 54 -12.31 1.40 -13.29
C VAL A 54 -10.83 1.02 -13.31
N PHE A 55 -10.36 0.44 -14.42
CA PHE A 55 -8.94 0.19 -14.63
C PHE A 55 -8.26 1.42 -15.23
N SER A 56 -7.12 1.81 -14.68
CA SER A 56 -6.22 2.85 -15.19
C SER A 56 -4.81 2.25 -15.35
N PRO A 57 -4.31 2.05 -16.59
CA PRO A 57 -2.94 1.59 -16.80
C PRO A 57 -1.97 2.63 -16.24
N CYS A 58 -1.15 2.25 -15.25
CA CYS A 58 -0.28 3.20 -14.55
C CYS A 58 0.98 2.51 -14.03
N ASP A 59 2.13 2.90 -14.55
CA ASP A 59 3.40 2.69 -13.88
C ASP A 59 3.64 3.88 -12.94
N VAL A 60 3.56 3.64 -11.63
CA VAL A 60 3.70 4.69 -10.61
C VAL A 60 5.10 5.33 -10.57
N THR A 61 6.08 4.74 -11.24
CA THR A 61 7.43 5.32 -11.40
C THR A 61 7.54 6.28 -12.58
N VAL A 62 6.46 6.41 -13.38
CA VAL A 62 6.40 7.30 -14.55
C VAL A 62 5.47 8.48 -14.25
N PRO A 63 5.99 9.72 -14.09
CA PRO A 63 5.17 10.88 -13.71
C PRO A 63 3.99 11.15 -14.65
N ALA A 64 4.16 10.91 -15.96
CA ALA A 64 3.09 11.10 -16.93
C ALA A 64 1.91 10.14 -16.71
N ASP A 65 2.18 8.91 -16.27
CA ASP A 65 1.16 7.92 -15.95
C ASP A 65 0.41 8.30 -14.67
N VAL A 66 1.16 8.73 -13.64
CA VAL A 66 0.61 9.23 -12.38
C VAL A 66 -0.38 10.38 -12.62
N HIS A 67 0.07 11.41 -13.34
CA HIS A 67 -0.79 12.56 -13.66
C HIS A 67 -1.99 12.18 -14.52
N ARG A 68 -1.82 11.25 -15.46
CA ARG A 68 -2.93 10.73 -16.27
C ARG A 68 -3.96 10.02 -15.39
N ALA A 69 -3.55 9.09 -14.54
CA ALA A 69 -4.43 8.33 -13.68
C ALA A 69 -5.27 9.23 -12.76
N VAL A 70 -4.65 10.23 -12.14
CA VAL A 70 -5.36 11.19 -11.28
C VAL A 70 -6.30 12.08 -12.10
N ARG A 71 -5.85 12.65 -13.21
CA ARG A 71 -6.67 13.50 -14.09
C ARG A 71 -7.89 12.74 -14.61
N ASP A 72 -7.71 11.52 -15.08
CA ASP A 72 -8.78 10.71 -15.65
C ASP A 72 -9.79 10.30 -14.56
N THR A 73 -9.32 10.00 -13.33
CA THR A 73 -10.19 9.78 -12.16
C THR A 73 -11.03 11.03 -11.83
N VAL A 74 -10.40 12.20 -11.83
CA VAL A 74 -11.14 13.47 -11.59
C VAL A 74 -12.10 13.77 -12.74
N GLY A 75 -11.73 13.46 -13.98
CA GLY A 75 -12.62 13.60 -15.15
C GLY A 75 -13.87 12.72 -15.06
N GLU A 76 -13.73 11.48 -14.58
CA GLU A 76 -14.81 10.50 -14.46
C GLU A 76 -15.71 10.74 -13.23
N PHE A 77 -15.12 11.03 -12.08
CA PHE A 77 -15.83 11.07 -10.80
C PHE A 77 -15.87 12.46 -10.15
N GLY A 78 -15.18 13.44 -10.70
CA GLY A 78 -15.14 14.82 -10.21
C GLY A 78 -14.16 15.06 -9.06
N ARG A 79 -13.63 14.01 -8.41
CA ARG A 79 -12.80 14.13 -7.19
C ARG A 79 -11.95 12.88 -6.92
N VAL A 80 -11.01 13.00 -5.98
CA VAL A 80 -10.36 11.89 -5.30
C VAL A 80 -10.45 12.11 -3.80
N ASP A 81 -11.07 11.17 -3.07
CA ASP A 81 -11.21 11.21 -1.62
C ASP A 81 -10.15 10.39 -0.90
N VAL A 82 -9.76 9.27 -1.50
CA VAL A 82 -8.80 8.33 -0.90
C VAL A 82 -7.74 7.95 -1.91
N LEU A 83 -6.48 8.03 -1.50
CA LEU A 83 -5.36 7.45 -2.21
C LEU A 83 -4.76 6.32 -1.38
N VAL A 84 -4.60 5.14 -1.97
CA VAL A 84 -3.86 4.03 -1.38
C VAL A 84 -2.59 3.79 -2.18
N ASN A 85 -1.44 4.16 -1.63
CA ASN A 85 -0.11 3.85 -2.15
C ASN A 85 0.28 2.43 -1.71
N ASN A 86 -0.05 1.45 -2.56
CA ASN A 86 0.25 0.05 -2.30
C ASN A 86 1.29 -0.53 -3.28
N ALA A 87 1.42 0.02 -4.48
CA ALA A 87 2.41 -0.45 -5.44
C ALA A 87 3.82 -0.53 -4.81
N GLY A 88 4.48 -1.66 -4.97
CA GLY A 88 5.79 -1.92 -4.39
C GLY A 88 6.32 -3.30 -4.76
N ALA A 89 7.59 -3.56 -4.45
CA ALA A 89 8.22 -4.85 -4.68
C ALA A 89 9.33 -5.12 -3.66
N ASN A 90 9.53 -6.40 -3.36
CA ASN A 90 10.69 -6.83 -2.58
C ASN A 90 11.97 -6.66 -3.39
N VAL A 91 12.93 -5.89 -2.89
CA VAL A 91 14.28 -5.75 -3.45
C VAL A 91 15.26 -6.09 -2.34
N PHE A 92 15.86 -7.28 -2.41
CA PHE A 92 16.64 -7.86 -1.34
C PHE A 92 18.05 -8.21 -1.81
N HIS A 93 19.04 -7.54 -1.23
CA HIS A 93 20.47 -7.74 -1.49
C HIS A 93 21.29 -7.61 -0.20
N ARG A 94 22.55 -8.02 -0.25
CA ARG A 94 23.54 -7.55 0.69
C ARG A 94 24.00 -6.13 0.27
N PRO A 95 24.30 -5.23 1.22
CA PRO A 95 24.61 -3.83 0.87
C PRO A 95 25.76 -3.65 -0.13
N LEU A 96 26.83 -4.47 -0.03
CA LEU A 96 27.99 -4.37 -0.92
C LEU A 96 27.79 -5.06 -2.28
N ASP A 97 26.84 -6.00 -2.37
CA ASP A 97 26.59 -6.79 -3.57
C ASP A 97 25.44 -6.21 -4.41
N MET A 98 24.84 -5.10 -3.96
CA MET A 98 23.67 -4.51 -4.59
C MET A 98 24.03 -3.67 -5.81
N PRO A 99 23.46 -3.95 -7.00
CA PRO A 99 23.61 -3.08 -8.16
C PRO A 99 22.98 -1.71 -7.93
N ARG A 100 23.62 -0.64 -8.43
CA ARG A 100 23.07 0.72 -8.34
C ARG A 100 21.70 0.87 -9.00
N SER A 101 21.44 0.14 -10.06
CA SER A 101 20.12 0.09 -10.72
C SER A 101 19.03 -0.47 -9.80
N GLU A 102 19.34 -1.48 -8.99
CA GLU A 102 18.37 -2.07 -8.03
C GLU A 102 18.07 -1.11 -6.87
N TRP A 103 19.09 -0.35 -6.41
CA TRP A 103 18.85 0.77 -5.48
C TRP A 103 17.88 1.77 -6.07
N ALA A 104 18.17 2.29 -7.27
CA ALA A 104 17.33 3.29 -7.93
C ALA A 104 15.91 2.76 -8.14
N ARG A 105 15.76 1.51 -8.60
CA ARG A 105 14.45 0.87 -8.77
C ARG A 105 13.66 0.76 -7.46
N CYS A 106 14.31 0.36 -6.37
CA CYS A 106 13.68 0.26 -5.06
C CYS A 106 13.22 1.63 -4.55
N MET A 107 14.07 2.63 -4.60
CA MET A 107 13.72 4.00 -4.16
C MET A 107 12.59 4.58 -5.01
N ALA A 108 12.67 4.46 -6.32
CA ALA A 108 11.63 4.96 -7.22
C ALA A 108 10.26 4.31 -6.96
N LEU A 109 10.23 2.97 -6.80
CA LEU A 109 8.96 2.25 -6.66
C LEU A 109 8.41 2.27 -5.22
N ASP A 110 9.26 2.00 -4.21
CA ASP A 110 8.80 1.77 -2.83
C ASP A 110 8.78 3.04 -1.96
N LEU A 111 9.22 4.19 -2.50
CA LEU A 111 9.22 5.48 -1.80
C LEU A 111 8.78 6.65 -2.69
N GLU A 112 9.51 6.95 -3.79
CA GLU A 112 9.26 8.13 -4.61
C GLU A 112 7.89 8.09 -5.29
N ALA A 113 7.45 6.91 -5.72
CA ALA A 113 6.13 6.72 -6.32
C ALA A 113 4.98 7.14 -5.37
N ALA A 114 5.10 6.85 -4.08
CA ALA A 114 4.10 7.27 -3.10
C ALA A 114 4.04 8.79 -2.95
N TRP A 115 5.19 9.47 -3.01
CA TRP A 115 5.25 10.92 -3.04
C TRP A 115 4.63 11.46 -4.33
N SER A 116 4.98 10.94 -5.50
CA SER A 116 4.45 11.39 -6.79
C SER A 116 2.93 11.27 -6.88
N MET A 117 2.37 10.15 -6.39
CA MET A 117 0.91 9.97 -6.31
C MET A 117 0.26 10.96 -5.32
N ALA A 118 0.88 11.17 -4.15
CA ALA A 118 0.39 12.15 -3.18
C ALA A 118 0.43 13.58 -3.74
N GLU A 119 1.54 13.98 -4.37
CA GLU A 119 1.68 15.28 -5.04
C GLU A 119 0.58 15.52 -6.08
N ALA A 120 0.19 14.50 -6.82
CA ALA A 120 -0.84 14.61 -7.85
C ALA A 120 -2.26 14.77 -7.29
N VAL A 121 -2.60 14.15 -6.14
CA VAL A 121 -3.95 14.22 -5.55
C VAL A 121 -4.12 15.37 -4.56
N LEU A 122 -3.05 15.81 -3.89
CA LEU A 122 -3.10 16.82 -2.83
C LEU A 122 -3.75 18.15 -3.26
N PRO A 123 -3.50 18.72 -4.45
CA PRO A 123 -4.16 19.95 -4.86
C PRO A 123 -5.68 19.85 -4.86
N GLY A 124 -6.24 18.74 -5.33
CA GLY A 124 -7.67 18.47 -5.31
C GLY A 124 -8.21 18.27 -3.89
N MET A 125 -7.52 17.48 -3.07
CA MET A 125 -7.90 17.25 -1.66
C MET A 125 -7.88 18.55 -0.85
N ARG A 126 -6.90 19.42 -1.07
CA ARG A 126 -6.84 20.76 -0.45
C ARG A 126 -8.02 21.63 -0.84
N GLN A 127 -8.39 21.65 -2.13
CA GLN A 127 -9.55 22.39 -2.59
C GLN A 127 -10.86 21.83 -2.01
N GLN A 128 -10.93 20.51 -1.76
CA GLN A 128 -12.07 19.86 -1.12
C GLN A 128 -12.14 20.12 0.40
N GLY A 129 -11.03 20.53 1.04
CA GLY A 129 -10.91 20.60 2.48
C GLY A 129 -10.99 19.21 3.17
N SER A 130 -10.73 18.14 2.43
CA SER A 130 -10.78 16.76 2.94
C SER A 130 -10.03 15.81 2.04
N GLY A 131 -9.42 14.77 2.63
CA GLY A 131 -8.75 13.71 1.90
C GLY A 131 -8.12 12.67 2.83
N VAL A 132 -7.88 11.47 2.31
CA VAL A 132 -7.17 10.42 3.04
C VAL A 132 -6.10 9.83 2.14
N ILE A 133 -4.86 9.73 2.63
CA ILE A 133 -3.77 9.03 1.98
C ILE A 133 -3.34 7.88 2.89
N LEU A 134 -3.33 6.66 2.36
CA LEU A 134 -2.88 5.46 3.04
C LEU A 134 -1.64 4.91 2.34
N ASN A 135 -0.54 4.79 3.06
CA ASN A 135 0.70 4.22 2.55
C ASN A 135 0.87 2.78 3.06
N ILE A 136 0.98 1.81 2.17
CA ILE A 136 1.30 0.44 2.55
C ILE A 136 2.82 0.33 2.74
N ALA A 137 3.21 0.49 4.00
CA ALA A 137 4.60 0.39 4.44
C ALA A 137 5.01 -1.09 4.62
N SER A 138 5.66 -1.41 5.72
CA SER A 138 6.05 -2.76 6.13
C SER A 138 6.55 -2.73 7.56
N THR A 139 6.55 -3.86 8.26
CA THR A 139 7.34 -4.03 9.49
C THR A 139 8.83 -3.76 9.27
N HIS A 140 9.33 -3.89 8.03
CA HIS A 140 10.67 -3.44 7.63
C HIS A 140 10.89 -1.93 7.74
N GLY A 141 9.85 -1.13 7.96
CA GLY A 141 9.96 0.27 8.33
C GLY A 141 10.38 0.52 9.80
N PHE A 142 10.46 -0.54 10.64
CA PHE A 142 10.85 -0.48 12.06
C PHE A 142 11.86 -1.55 12.45
N LYS A 143 11.75 -2.75 11.86
CA LYS A 143 12.53 -3.94 12.17
C LYS A 143 13.18 -4.45 10.89
N ILE A 144 14.40 -4.93 10.97
CA ILE A 144 15.18 -5.31 9.80
C ILE A 144 15.53 -6.79 9.90
N ILE A 145 15.30 -7.52 8.82
CA ILE A 145 15.82 -8.86 8.62
C ILE A 145 17.14 -8.73 7.83
N PRO A 146 18.22 -9.44 8.20
CA PRO A 146 19.44 -9.45 7.41
C PRO A 146 19.19 -9.80 5.94
N HIS A 147 19.97 -9.23 5.03
CA HIS A 147 19.92 -9.46 3.58
C HIS A 147 18.70 -8.91 2.85
N THR A 148 17.96 -7.96 3.45
CA THR A 148 16.78 -7.32 2.83
C THR A 148 17.03 -5.89 2.35
N PHE A 149 18.31 -5.44 2.33
CA PHE A 149 18.68 -4.12 1.81
C PHE A 149 18.41 -4.03 0.29
N PRO A 150 17.90 -2.91 -0.26
CA PRO A 150 17.62 -1.62 0.36
C PRO A 150 16.16 -1.42 0.80
N TYR A 151 15.31 -2.42 0.65
CA TYR A 151 13.87 -2.33 0.92
C TYR A 151 13.52 -1.68 2.29
N PRO A 152 14.20 -2.02 3.42
CA PRO A 152 13.95 -1.35 4.69
C PRO A 152 14.23 0.16 4.64
N VAL A 153 15.19 0.62 3.86
CA VAL A 153 15.48 2.06 3.71
C VAL A 153 14.27 2.79 3.11
N ALA A 154 13.72 2.24 2.01
CA ALA A 154 12.53 2.80 1.39
C ALA A 154 11.32 2.79 2.34
N LYS A 155 11.10 1.69 3.07
CA LYS A 155 9.94 1.60 3.99
C LYS A 155 10.09 2.44 5.26
N HIS A 156 11.31 2.69 5.77
CA HIS A 156 11.55 3.73 6.78
C HIS A 156 11.26 5.13 6.22
N GLY A 157 11.71 5.40 4.99
CA GLY A 157 11.43 6.65 4.28
C GLY A 157 9.92 6.88 4.10
N LEU A 158 9.17 5.82 3.76
CA LEU A 158 7.71 5.91 3.57
C LEU A 158 6.96 6.23 4.87
N ILE A 159 7.43 5.73 6.02
CA ILE A 159 6.90 6.11 7.34
C ILE A 159 7.23 7.60 7.62
N GLY A 160 8.43 8.03 7.27
CA GLY A 160 8.82 9.45 7.37
C GLY A 160 7.95 10.34 6.50
N LEU A 161 7.70 9.95 5.24
CA LEU A 161 6.81 10.64 4.32
C LEU A 161 5.37 10.72 4.87
N THR A 162 4.86 9.63 5.43
CA THR A 162 3.53 9.58 6.06
C THR A 162 3.38 10.65 7.15
N ARG A 163 4.36 10.74 8.05
CA ARG A 163 4.36 11.71 9.13
C ARG A 163 4.48 13.15 8.62
N ALA A 164 5.38 13.39 7.69
CA ALA A 164 5.61 14.71 7.12
C ALA A 164 4.32 15.25 6.46
N LEU A 165 3.71 14.48 5.57
CA LEU A 165 2.48 14.89 4.89
C LEU A 165 1.29 14.99 5.86
N GLY A 166 1.16 14.05 6.80
CA GLY A 166 0.07 14.05 7.77
C GLY A 166 0.08 15.29 8.66
N ILE A 167 1.26 15.75 9.08
CA ILE A 167 1.38 16.97 9.88
C ILE A 167 1.18 18.23 9.02
N GLU A 168 1.77 18.27 7.83
CA GLU A 168 1.71 19.44 6.95
C GLU A 168 0.28 19.79 6.54
N TYR A 169 -0.54 18.78 6.20
CA TYR A 169 -1.88 18.99 5.65
C TYR A 169 -3.02 18.75 6.64
N ALA A 170 -2.74 18.50 7.92
CA ALA A 170 -3.76 18.27 8.96
C ALA A 170 -4.78 19.41 9.06
N ALA A 171 -4.32 20.66 9.04
CA ALA A 171 -5.18 21.83 9.13
C ALA A 171 -6.08 22.03 7.90
N GLU A 172 -5.78 21.34 6.80
CA GLU A 172 -6.54 21.36 5.56
C GLU A 172 -7.53 20.17 5.46
N GLY A 173 -7.74 19.43 6.56
CA GLY A 173 -8.67 18.31 6.64
C GLY A 173 -8.17 17.02 5.97
N ILE A 174 -6.87 16.91 5.68
CA ILE A 174 -6.27 15.75 5.04
C ILE A 174 -5.56 14.89 6.09
N ARG A 175 -5.87 13.59 6.09
CA ARG A 175 -5.21 12.59 6.95
C ARG A 175 -4.28 11.72 6.12
N VAL A 176 -3.08 11.50 6.62
CA VAL A 176 -2.10 10.60 5.99
C VAL A 176 -1.63 9.59 7.02
N ASN A 177 -1.89 8.31 6.78
CA ASN A 177 -1.51 7.22 7.67
C ASN A 177 -0.79 6.12 6.89
N ALA A 178 -0.07 5.27 7.60
CA ALA A 178 0.53 4.08 7.03
C ALA A 178 -0.04 2.80 7.68
N ILE A 179 -0.07 1.74 6.92
CA ILE A 179 -0.25 0.38 7.41
C ILE A 179 1.07 -0.34 7.20
N ALA A 180 1.57 -1.03 8.21
CA ALA A 180 2.82 -1.78 8.18
C ALA A 180 2.55 -3.29 8.35
N PRO A 181 2.29 -4.02 7.26
CA PRO A 181 2.09 -5.46 7.32
C PRO A 181 3.37 -6.20 7.72
N GLY A 182 3.20 -7.34 8.41
CA GLY A 182 4.19 -8.39 8.53
C GLY A 182 4.19 -9.32 7.31
N TYR A 183 4.35 -10.63 7.54
CA TYR A 183 4.18 -11.62 6.46
C TYR A 183 2.71 -11.80 6.13
N ILE A 184 2.35 -11.49 4.88
CA ILE A 184 1.00 -11.63 4.33
C ILE A 184 1.04 -12.63 3.17
N GLU A 185 0.07 -13.53 3.10
CA GLU A 185 -0.02 -14.55 2.06
C GLU A 185 -0.44 -13.92 0.71
N THR A 186 0.55 -13.52 -0.06
CA THR A 186 0.41 -12.89 -1.37
C THR A 186 1.21 -13.65 -2.42
N GLU A 187 1.00 -13.34 -3.71
CA GLU A 187 1.82 -13.89 -4.79
C GLU A 187 3.30 -13.49 -4.64
N ILE A 188 3.58 -12.29 -4.15
CA ILE A 188 4.95 -11.83 -3.85
C ILE A 188 5.59 -12.74 -2.79
N ALA A 189 4.86 -13.12 -1.75
CA ALA A 189 5.36 -14.02 -0.72
C ALA A 189 5.59 -15.43 -1.28
N ARG A 190 4.66 -15.95 -2.09
CA ARG A 190 4.79 -17.27 -2.74
C ARG A 190 6.00 -17.31 -3.67
N THR A 191 6.17 -16.28 -4.50
CA THR A 191 7.34 -16.13 -5.39
C THR A 191 8.65 -16.07 -4.60
N TYR A 192 8.66 -15.37 -3.46
CA TYR A 192 9.84 -15.32 -2.58
C TYR A 192 10.19 -16.71 -2.05
N TRP A 193 9.21 -17.47 -1.52
CA TRP A 193 9.45 -18.81 -1.01
C TRP A 193 9.86 -19.81 -2.11
N ALA A 194 9.31 -19.67 -3.31
CA ALA A 194 9.68 -20.51 -4.46
C ALA A 194 11.18 -20.41 -4.83
N GLY A 195 11.86 -19.35 -4.41
CA GLY A 195 13.31 -19.20 -4.56
C GLY A 195 14.17 -20.04 -3.60
N PHE A 196 13.57 -20.70 -2.61
CA PHE A 196 14.29 -21.53 -1.65
C PHE A 196 14.32 -23.00 -2.10
N PRO A 197 15.34 -23.78 -1.66
CA PRO A 197 15.41 -25.22 -1.98
C PRO A 197 14.21 -26.02 -1.51
N ASP A 198 13.57 -25.62 -0.41
CA ASP A 198 12.33 -26.19 0.12
C ASP A 198 11.35 -25.03 0.45
N PRO A 199 10.48 -24.65 -0.50
CA PRO A 199 9.51 -23.57 -0.33
C PRO A 199 8.53 -23.80 0.82
N GLU A 200 8.10 -25.04 1.06
CA GLU A 200 7.15 -25.35 2.12
C GLU A 200 7.79 -25.24 3.51
N ALA A 201 9.03 -25.72 3.68
CA ALA A 201 9.77 -25.52 4.91
C ALA A 201 9.96 -24.03 5.23
N GLU A 202 10.23 -23.19 4.23
CA GLU A 202 10.36 -21.75 4.44
C GLU A 202 9.01 -21.10 4.80
N ARG A 203 7.92 -21.54 4.17
CA ARG A 203 6.57 -21.11 4.54
C ARG A 203 6.23 -21.51 5.98
N GLN A 204 6.50 -22.74 6.37
CA GLN A 204 6.30 -23.23 7.75
C GLN A 204 7.13 -22.45 8.76
N ARG A 205 8.39 -22.14 8.42
CA ARG A 205 9.24 -21.28 9.24
C ARG A 205 8.63 -19.88 9.39
N ALA A 206 8.12 -19.30 8.31
CA ALA A 206 7.44 -18.01 8.35
C ALA A 206 6.19 -18.05 9.26
N MET A 207 5.43 -19.13 9.25
CA MET A 207 4.27 -19.31 10.14
C MET A 207 4.70 -19.44 11.61
N ALA A 208 5.72 -20.25 11.88
CA ALA A 208 6.17 -20.57 13.24
C ALA A 208 6.72 -19.36 14.01
N ILE A 209 7.26 -18.36 13.31
CA ILE A 209 7.79 -17.14 13.96
C ILE A 209 6.71 -16.10 14.28
N HIS A 210 5.45 -16.35 13.92
CA HIS A 210 4.34 -15.47 14.26
C HIS A 210 3.58 -16.04 15.48
N PRO A 211 3.29 -15.23 16.51
CA PRO A 211 2.56 -15.70 17.71
C PRO A 211 1.26 -16.45 17.42
N PRO A 212 0.44 -16.08 16.40
CA PRO A 212 -0.76 -16.84 16.06
C PRO A 212 -0.50 -18.18 15.35
N GLY A 213 0.76 -18.56 15.05
CA GLY A 213 1.10 -19.77 14.30
C GLY A 213 0.68 -19.73 12.81
N ARG A 214 0.43 -18.55 12.29
CA ARG A 214 0.07 -18.31 10.87
C ARG A 214 0.57 -16.97 10.38
N ILE A 215 0.66 -16.82 9.08
CA ILE A 215 0.83 -15.50 8.43
C ILE A 215 -0.52 -14.80 8.25
N GLY A 216 -0.50 -13.50 7.96
CA GLY A 216 -1.69 -12.70 7.72
C GLY A 216 -2.29 -12.95 6.33
N ARG A 217 -3.54 -12.56 6.16
CA ARG A 217 -4.23 -12.58 4.86
C ARG A 217 -4.40 -11.14 4.35
N PRO A 218 -4.44 -10.94 3.01
CA PRO A 218 -4.66 -9.62 2.43
C PRO A 218 -5.92 -8.90 2.94
N GLU A 219 -7.00 -9.65 3.21
CA GLU A 219 -8.26 -9.10 3.72
C GLU A 219 -8.10 -8.48 5.12
N GLU A 220 -7.17 -8.98 5.94
CA GLU A 220 -6.90 -8.42 7.28
C GLU A 220 -6.24 -7.04 7.18
N ILE A 221 -5.47 -6.80 6.12
CA ILE A 221 -4.93 -5.46 5.81
C ILE A 221 -6.04 -4.55 5.24
N ALA A 222 -6.86 -5.10 4.33
CA ALA A 222 -7.92 -4.36 3.66
C ALA A 222 -8.94 -3.78 4.65
N MET A 223 -9.33 -4.53 5.69
CA MET A 223 -10.28 -4.04 6.69
C MET A 223 -9.73 -2.87 7.51
N THR A 224 -8.42 -2.85 7.77
CA THR A 224 -7.78 -1.69 8.41
C THR A 224 -7.74 -0.49 7.45
N ALA A 225 -7.50 -0.72 6.17
CA ALA A 225 -7.54 0.34 5.16
C ALA A 225 -8.96 0.94 5.06
N VAL A 226 -10.02 0.13 5.08
CA VAL A 226 -11.41 0.60 5.15
C VAL A 226 -11.62 1.49 6.38
N PHE A 227 -11.23 1.04 7.57
CA PHE A 227 -11.37 1.82 8.80
C PHE A 227 -10.65 3.17 8.71
N LEU A 228 -9.38 3.18 8.31
CA LEU A 228 -8.59 4.41 8.21
C LEU A 228 -9.10 5.36 7.11
N ALA A 229 -9.68 4.83 6.03
CA ALA A 229 -10.26 5.63 4.95
C ALA A 229 -11.64 6.20 5.30
N SER A 230 -12.35 5.60 6.26
CA SER A 230 -13.69 5.99 6.66
C SER A 230 -13.70 7.20 7.61
N ASP A 231 -14.89 7.69 7.88
CA ASP A 231 -15.13 8.78 8.84
C ASP A 231 -15.12 8.28 10.31
N GLU A 232 -14.88 6.98 10.54
CA GLU A 232 -14.72 6.39 11.87
C GLU A 232 -13.33 6.67 12.48
N ALA A 233 -12.34 7.09 11.67
CA ALA A 233 -10.98 7.37 12.10
C ALA A 233 -10.59 8.86 11.97
N PRO A 234 -11.41 9.83 12.40
CA PRO A 234 -11.23 11.24 12.09
C PRO A 234 -10.02 11.86 12.81
N PHE A 235 -9.55 11.24 13.89
CA PHE A 235 -8.45 11.75 14.71
C PHE A 235 -7.18 10.89 14.64
N ILE A 236 -7.16 9.89 13.71
CA ILE A 236 -5.95 9.11 13.43
C ILE A 236 -5.25 9.76 12.23
N ASN A 237 -4.09 10.35 12.47
CA ASN A 237 -3.28 11.04 11.46
C ASN A 237 -1.79 10.93 11.77
N ALA A 238 -0.96 10.87 10.74
CA ALA A 238 0.50 10.72 10.82
C ALA A 238 0.97 9.45 11.57
N GLU A 239 0.10 8.42 11.65
CA GLU A 239 0.34 7.20 12.40
C GLU A 239 0.65 6.01 11.48
N THR A 240 1.31 5.01 12.03
CA THR A 240 1.60 3.75 11.35
C THR A 240 1.02 2.58 12.14
N ILE A 241 0.02 1.92 11.57
CA ILE A 241 -0.63 0.76 12.20
C ILE A 241 0.11 -0.52 11.79
N VAL A 242 0.71 -1.20 12.77
CA VAL A 242 1.40 -2.47 12.54
C VAL A 242 0.38 -3.61 12.54
N ILE A 243 0.42 -4.45 11.50
CA ILE A 243 -0.44 -5.64 11.34
C ILE A 243 0.45 -6.85 11.02
N ASP A 244 0.94 -7.49 12.07
CA ASP A 244 1.93 -8.57 11.95
C ASP A 244 1.69 -9.75 12.93
N GLY A 245 0.50 -9.83 13.50
CA GLY A 245 0.16 -10.85 14.48
C GLY A 245 0.96 -10.76 15.79
N GLY A 246 1.51 -9.58 16.10
CA GLY A 246 2.30 -9.33 17.30
C GLY A 246 3.77 -9.73 17.18
N ARG A 247 4.23 -10.16 16.00
CA ARG A 247 5.62 -10.62 15.80
C ARG A 247 6.67 -9.57 16.17
N SER A 248 6.48 -8.31 15.79
CA SER A 248 7.45 -7.24 16.07
C SER A 248 7.47 -6.80 17.54
N ALA A 249 6.44 -7.18 18.31
CA ALA A 249 6.34 -6.94 19.75
C ALA A 249 6.88 -8.11 20.58
N LEU A 250 7.08 -9.30 19.97
CA LEU A 250 7.58 -10.48 20.67
C LEU A 250 9.04 -10.26 21.09
N TYR A 251 9.31 -10.46 22.38
CA TYR A 251 10.66 -10.53 22.93
C TYR A 251 11.13 -11.99 22.87
N HIS A 252 12.30 -12.19 22.31
CA HIS A 252 12.94 -13.52 22.24
C HIS A 252 14.01 -13.63 23.35
N ASP A 253 13.93 -14.69 24.14
CA ASP A 253 14.96 -15.09 25.06
C ASP A 253 16.15 -15.70 24.32
#